data_5e7a13344106942177406921b9342e39
#
_entry.id   5e7a13344106942177406921b9342e39
#
_cell.length_a   1.000
_cell.length_b   1.000
_cell.length_c   1.000
_cell.angle_alpha   90.00
_cell.angle_beta   90.00
_cell.angle_gamma   90.00
#
_symmetry.space_group_name_H-M   'P 1'
#
loop_
_entity.id
_entity.type
_entity.pdbx_description
1 polymer ?
#
loop_
_entity_poly.entity_id
_entity_poly.type
_entity_poly.pdbx_seq_one_letter_code
_entity_poly.pdbx_strand_id
1 'polypeptide(L)'
;MLFHAANVGIMRIKKVLTQRRNAAKKKRIHFRSFFAPLRLCVRTIPLLLAFTCIALAQDTVETIRIDSDLVDLKVSVLGFPLNTPPPILDPKDFLILEDGVPQEISFFAAADTPFDLVLLLDLSGSNSKNLKMIRNSAKRFVDAARDIDRIALVTFTDQPALYSSFSLDRKKLKKTIDEMDEAIGGTNFWDSMDYVLNDLIPQGSGLRRSAIVVMTDGIDNALPEVPGPGSRITFQGLLERIRGSESIVFPIYLDTEEENVKRYHVPRAAYALAREQLGQIANVCGTPLYQAAKLKDLDTVYAQVVRDLSTVYSIGYQPTNRSLDGKWRSVEVMLTKRSDLFARTKRGYYAKHVAKS
;
A
#
# COMPACT_ATOMS: atom_id res chain seq x y z
N MET A 1 -37.46 20.81 34.51
CA MET A 1 -36.51 21.71 33.87
C MET A 1 -35.87 21.01 32.65
N LEU A 2 -36.66 20.60 31.68
CA LEU A 2 -36.18 19.81 30.51
C LEU A 2 -37.05 20.10 29.26
N PHE A 3 -37.22 21.40 28.92
CA PHE A 3 -37.98 21.82 27.72
C PHE A 3 -37.46 23.12 27.07
N HIS A 4 -36.19 23.52 27.31
CA HIS A 4 -35.69 24.80 26.77
C HIS A 4 -34.48 24.66 25.79
N ALA A 5 -33.96 23.45 25.56
CA ALA A 5 -32.78 23.27 24.71
C ALA A 5 -33.07 22.86 23.23
N ALA A 6 -34.32 22.52 22.90
CA ALA A 6 -34.68 22.02 21.58
C ALA A 6 -35.01 23.10 20.52
N ASN A 7 -35.23 24.36 20.94
CA ASN A 7 -35.74 25.43 20.05
C ASN A 7 -34.68 26.34 19.43
N VAL A 8 -33.43 26.27 19.85
CA VAL A 8 -32.34 27.14 19.31
C VAL A 8 -31.67 26.53 18.07
N GLY A 9 -31.72 25.20 17.90
CA GLY A 9 -31.10 24.49 16.75
C GLY A 9 -31.88 24.64 15.44
N ILE A 10 -33.21 24.76 15.53
CA ILE A 10 -34.07 24.78 14.30
C ILE A 10 -34.12 26.17 13.66
N MET A 11 -33.91 27.23 14.43
CA MET A 11 -33.88 28.60 13.89
C MET A 11 -32.63 28.97 13.10
N ARG A 12 -31.49 28.31 13.32
CA ARG A 12 -30.26 28.56 12.57
C ARG A 12 -30.25 27.91 11.17
N ILE A 13 -30.94 26.80 10.99
CA ILE A 13 -30.99 26.09 9.70
C ILE A 13 -31.94 26.78 8.70
N LYS A 14 -33.01 27.42 9.16
CA LYS A 14 -33.93 28.17 8.30
C LYS A 14 -33.33 29.49 7.74
N LYS A 15 -32.39 30.11 8.42
CA LYS A 15 -31.77 31.37 7.99
C LYS A 15 -30.73 31.19 6.84
N VAL A 16 -30.10 30.00 6.72
CA VAL A 16 -29.13 29.71 5.65
C VAL A 16 -29.79 29.31 4.33
N LEU A 17 -30.99 28.74 4.39
CA LEU A 17 -31.72 28.33 3.17
C LEU A 17 -32.48 29.47 2.49
N THR A 18 -32.79 30.57 3.18
CA THR A 18 -33.50 31.73 2.62
C THR A 18 -32.58 32.69 1.87
N GLN A 19 -31.27 32.71 2.22
CA GLN A 19 -30.29 33.56 1.50
C GLN A 19 -29.85 33.04 0.14
N ARG A 20 -30.02 31.74 -0.14
CA ARG A 20 -29.67 31.16 -1.45
C ARG A 20 -30.76 31.25 -2.53
N ARG A 21 -31.98 31.66 -2.18
CA ARG A 21 -33.10 31.81 -3.13
C ARG A 21 -33.23 33.20 -3.77
N ASN A 22 -32.58 34.23 -3.28
CA ASN A 22 -32.69 35.58 -3.76
C ASN A 22 -31.61 36.04 -4.75
N ALA A 23 -30.63 35.18 -5.10
CA ALA A 23 -29.55 35.51 -6.03
C ALA A 23 -29.84 35.11 -7.51
N ALA A 24 -30.98 34.49 -7.81
CA ALA A 24 -31.28 33.93 -9.12
C ALA A 24 -32.33 34.70 -9.94
N LYS A 25 -32.67 35.94 -9.56
CA LYS A 25 -33.64 36.78 -10.32
C LYS A 25 -33.06 38.18 -10.59
N LYS A 26 -32.16 38.29 -11.58
CA LYS A 26 -31.97 39.56 -12.34
C LYS A 26 -30.94 39.34 -13.45
N LYS A 27 -31.39 39.08 -14.66
CA LYS A 27 -30.84 39.59 -15.94
C LYS A 27 -31.63 38.99 -17.11
N ARG A 28 -32.75 39.62 -17.44
CA ARG A 28 -33.32 39.59 -18.80
C ARG A 28 -32.86 40.87 -19.49
N ILE A 29 -32.06 40.77 -20.50
CA ILE A 29 -31.74 41.85 -21.42
C ILE A 29 -32.50 41.61 -22.71
N HIS A 30 -33.35 42.55 -23.06
CA HIS A 30 -34.08 42.61 -24.32
C HIS A 30 -33.09 42.85 -25.47
N PHE A 31 -33.21 42.09 -26.54
CA PHE A 31 -32.65 42.41 -27.83
C PHE A 31 -33.79 42.72 -28.78
N ARG A 32 -33.87 43.99 -29.18
CA ARG A 32 -34.80 44.48 -30.21
C ARG A 32 -34.18 44.24 -31.58
N SER A 33 -35.00 43.68 -32.45
CA SER A 33 -34.80 43.54 -33.89
C SER A 33 -34.69 44.86 -34.62
N PHE A 34 -33.73 44.93 -35.54
CA PHE A 34 -33.75 45.92 -36.63
C PHE A 34 -33.61 45.16 -37.97
N PHE A 35 -34.69 45.13 -38.75
CA PHE A 35 -34.69 44.78 -40.17
C PHE A 35 -34.53 46.01 -40.98
N ALA A 36 -33.62 46.03 -41.95
CA ALA A 36 -33.76 46.81 -43.16
C ALA A 36 -33.02 46.12 -44.34
N PRO A 37 -33.58 46.05 -45.51
CA PRO A 37 -33.03 45.33 -46.65
C PRO A 37 -32.28 46.25 -47.59
N LEU A 38 -31.19 45.78 -48.23
CA LEU A 38 -30.71 46.38 -49.47
C LEU A 38 -30.36 45.30 -50.49
N ARG A 39 -31.04 45.39 -51.62
CA ARG A 39 -30.80 44.62 -52.83
C ARG A 39 -29.64 45.17 -53.62
N LEU A 40 -29.07 44.28 -54.41
CA LEU A 40 -28.45 44.47 -55.73
C LEU A 40 -26.91 44.35 -55.79
N CYS A 41 -26.41 43.40 -56.44
CA CYS A 41 -25.94 43.19 -57.80
C CYS A 41 -25.11 41.93 -57.98
N VAL A 42 -25.53 41.23 -58.97
CA VAL A 42 -24.87 40.08 -59.59
C VAL A 42 -23.54 40.52 -60.24
N ARG A 43 -22.46 39.81 -59.99
CA ARG A 43 -21.45 39.50 -61.01
C ARG A 43 -20.59 38.32 -60.58
N THR A 44 -20.65 37.32 -61.39
CA THR A 44 -19.96 36.05 -61.38
C THR A 44 -18.45 36.21 -61.46
N ILE A 45 -17.75 35.61 -60.49
CA ILE A 45 -16.34 35.16 -60.64
C ILE A 45 -16.25 33.80 -60.01
N PRO A 46 -15.80 32.75 -60.71
CA PRO A 46 -15.59 31.44 -60.12
C PRO A 46 -14.27 31.48 -59.32
N LEU A 47 -14.38 31.59 -58.02
CA LEU A 47 -13.24 31.45 -57.15
C LEU A 47 -13.04 29.98 -56.82
N LEU A 48 -11.96 29.43 -57.34
CA LEU A 48 -11.45 28.10 -56.95
C LEU A 48 -11.31 28.05 -55.43
N LEU A 49 -12.21 27.35 -54.76
CA LEU A 49 -12.03 26.99 -53.37
C LEU A 49 -11.07 25.80 -53.35
N ALA A 50 -9.80 26.09 -53.15
CA ALA A 50 -8.83 25.12 -52.72
C ALA A 50 -9.24 24.68 -51.30
N PHE A 51 -9.90 23.54 -51.20
CA PHE A 51 -10.17 22.85 -49.94
C PHE A 51 -8.84 22.30 -49.42
N THR A 52 -8.12 23.08 -48.65
CA THR A 52 -7.01 22.55 -47.83
C THR A 52 -7.61 21.66 -46.79
N CYS A 53 -7.62 20.36 -47.05
CA CYS A 53 -7.74 19.35 -46.03
C CYS A 53 -6.59 19.51 -45.04
N ILE A 54 -6.82 20.19 -43.94
CA ILE A 54 -5.96 20.06 -42.76
C ILE A 54 -6.24 18.67 -42.23
N ALA A 55 -5.42 17.71 -42.64
CA ALA A 55 -5.33 16.45 -41.96
C ALA A 55 -4.82 16.74 -40.55
N LEU A 56 -5.73 16.79 -39.58
CA LEU A 56 -5.38 16.62 -38.16
C LEU A 56 -4.76 15.24 -38.07
N ALA A 57 -3.43 15.22 -38.13
CA ALA A 57 -2.67 14.05 -37.68
C ALA A 57 -3.04 13.90 -36.20
N GLN A 58 -4.00 13.03 -35.90
CA GLN A 58 -4.10 12.45 -34.58
C GLN A 58 -2.84 11.61 -34.42
N ASP A 59 -1.86 12.17 -33.72
CA ASP A 59 -0.83 11.34 -33.08
C ASP A 59 -1.58 10.40 -32.14
N THR A 60 -1.96 9.25 -32.68
CA THR A 60 -2.23 8.09 -31.85
C THR A 60 -0.90 7.77 -31.20
N VAL A 61 -0.73 8.26 -29.97
CA VAL A 61 0.26 7.69 -29.07
C VAL A 61 -0.14 6.23 -28.94
N GLU A 62 0.42 5.37 -29.81
CA GLU A 62 0.43 3.93 -29.56
C GLU A 62 1.12 3.78 -28.20
N THR A 63 0.30 3.64 -27.17
CA THR A 63 0.78 3.14 -25.90
C THR A 63 1.23 1.72 -26.19
N ILE A 64 2.50 1.57 -26.51
CA ILE A 64 3.15 0.26 -26.55
C ILE A 64 3.01 -0.25 -25.12
N ARG A 65 1.95 -1.01 -24.87
CA ARG A 65 1.88 -1.87 -23.69
C ARG A 65 2.97 -2.92 -23.92
N ILE A 66 4.17 -2.62 -23.45
CA ILE A 66 5.18 -3.64 -23.24
C ILE A 66 4.62 -4.47 -22.09
N ASP A 67 3.85 -5.47 -22.42
CA ASP A 67 3.49 -6.55 -21.50
C ASP A 67 4.79 -7.31 -21.28
N SER A 68 5.66 -6.73 -20.45
CA SER A 68 6.93 -7.35 -20.13
C SER A 68 6.59 -8.54 -19.25
N ASP A 69 6.85 -9.76 -19.76
CA ASP A 69 6.81 -10.99 -18.95
C ASP A 69 7.92 -11.00 -17.89
N LEU A 70 8.28 -9.81 -17.39
CA LEU A 70 9.33 -9.65 -16.40
C LEU A 70 8.81 -10.14 -15.04
N VAL A 71 9.52 -11.09 -14.46
CA VAL A 71 9.32 -11.49 -13.08
C VAL A 71 10.14 -10.57 -12.19
N ASP A 72 9.47 -9.75 -11.38
CA ASP A 72 10.11 -8.87 -10.40
C ASP A 72 10.23 -9.57 -9.05
N LEU A 73 11.43 -9.56 -8.51
CA LEU A 73 11.79 -10.10 -7.22
C LEU A 73 12.30 -8.99 -6.31
N LYS A 74 11.75 -8.94 -5.11
CA LYS A 74 12.33 -8.18 -4.01
C LYS A 74 13.21 -9.14 -3.21
N VAL A 75 14.49 -8.89 -3.20
CA VAL A 75 15.50 -9.77 -2.60
C VAL A 75 16.11 -9.10 -1.39
N SER A 76 15.82 -9.59 -0.19
CA SER A 76 16.46 -9.15 1.05
C SER A 76 17.77 -9.89 1.24
N VAL A 77 18.83 -9.18 1.59
CA VAL A 77 20.14 -9.78 1.93
C VAL A 77 20.33 -9.71 3.44
N LEU A 78 20.53 -10.85 4.06
CA LEU A 78 20.59 -11.04 5.52
C LEU A 78 21.91 -11.69 5.92
N GLY A 79 22.20 -11.72 7.23
CA GLY A 79 23.37 -12.43 7.79
C GLY A 79 24.56 -11.54 8.15
N PHE A 80 24.57 -10.27 7.78
CA PHE A 80 25.66 -9.37 8.15
C PHE A 80 25.51 -8.82 9.58
N PRO A 81 26.61 -8.48 10.27
CA PRO A 81 26.59 -8.04 11.67
C PRO A 81 25.81 -6.75 11.87
N LEU A 82 25.15 -6.60 13.05
CA LEU A 82 24.26 -5.47 13.37
C LEU A 82 24.91 -4.09 13.25
N ASN A 83 26.20 -4.00 13.53
CA ASN A 83 26.94 -2.73 13.59
C ASN A 83 27.77 -2.46 12.31
N THR A 84 27.52 -3.19 11.24
CA THR A 84 28.20 -2.99 9.96
C THR A 84 27.23 -2.39 8.93
N PRO A 85 27.72 -1.52 8.03
CA PRO A 85 26.89 -1.06 6.93
C PRO A 85 26.42 -2.23 6.05
N PRO A 86 25.23 -2.11 5.43
CA PRO A 86 24.75 -3.12 4.49
C PRO A 86 25.79 -3.38 3.38
N PRO A 87 25.97 -4.63 2.94
CA PRO A 87 26.84 -4.94 1.82
C PRO A 87 26.31 -4.30 0.54
N ILE A 88 27.21 -3.76 -0.28
CA ILE A 88 26.88 -3.30 -1.61
C ILE A 88 27.14 -4.47 -2.56
N LEU A 89 26.08 -4.93 -3.21
CA LEU A 89 26.12 -6.06 -4.14
C LEU A 89 25.74 -5.58 -5.56
N ASP A 90 26.29 -6.25 -6.55
CA ASP A 90 25.96 -6.03 -7.96
C ASP A 90 25.24 -7.26 -8.58
N PRO A 91 24.68 -7.19 -9.81
CA PRO A 91 23.96 -8.30 -10.42
C PRO A 91 24.74 -9.63 -10.46
N LYS A 92 26.08 -9.58 -10.57
CA LYS A 92 26.94 -10.79 -10.65
C LYS A 92 27.03 -11.54 -9.33
N ASP A 93 26.65 -10.91 -8.23
CA ASP A 93 26.65 -11.53 -6.92
C ASP A 93 25.41 -12.40 -6.68
N PHE A 94 24.42 -12.34 -7.58
CA PHE A 94 23.18 -13.09 -7.48
C PHE A 94 23.08 -14.18 -8.55
N LEU A 95 22.59 -15.34 -8.14
CA LEU A 95 22.14 -16.42 -9.01
C LEU A 95 20.66 -16.67 -8.78
N ILE A 96 19.85 -16.54 -9.84
CA ILE A 96 18.42 -16.80 -9.80
C ILE A 96 18.15 -18.15 -10.47
N LEU A 97 17.38 -18.99 -9.81
CA LEU A 97 16.88 -20.26 -10.36
C LEU A 97 15.35 -20.20 -10.41
N GLU A 98 14.77 -20.53 -11.56
CA GLU A 98 13.33 -20.80 -11.70
C GLU A 98 13.17 -22.28 -12.06
N ASP A 99 12.42 -23.03 -11.23
CA ASP A 99 12.28 -24.48 -11.33
C ASP A 99 13.64 -25.20 -11.48
N GLY A 100 14.67 -24.68 -10.79
CA GLY A 100 16.03 -25.20 -10.84
C GLY A 100 16.85 -24.76 -12.07
N VAL A 101 16.28 -23.98 -13.00
CA VAL A 101 16.95 -23.49 -14.21
C VAL A 101 17.48 -22.07 -13.98
N PRO A 102 18.79 -21.81 -14.23
CA PRO A 102 19.37 -20.48 -14.11
C PRO A 102 18.67 -19.46 -15.03
N GLN A 103 18.41 -18.27 -14.50
CA GLN A 103 17.79 -17.16 -15.21
C GLN A 103 18.76 -15.99 -15.34
N GLU A 104 18.71 -15.29 -16.49
CA GLU A 104 19.51 -14.09 -16.72
C GLU A 104 18.83 -12.86 -16.12
N ILE A 105 19.58 -12.08 -15.32
CA ILE A 105 19.10 -10.84 -14.73
C ILE A 105 19.01 -9.79 -15.83
N SER A 106 17.80 -9.30 -16.12
CA SER A 106 17.53 -8.26 -17.11
C SER A 106 17.27 -6.90 -16.51
N PHE A 107 16.94 -6.85 -15.22
CA PHE A 107 16.73 -5.61 -14.46
C PHE A 107 17.34 -5.73 -13.06
N PHE A 108 17.99 -4.67 -12.61
CA PHE A 108 18.57 -4.60 -11.27
C PHE A 108 18.46 -3.19 -10.71
N ALA A 109 17.85 -3.06 -9.53
CA ALA A 109 17.87 -1.82 -8.75
C ALA A 109 18.50 -2.11 -7.39
N ALA A 110 19.51 -1.31 -7.08
CA ALA A 110 20.29 -1.43 -5.85
C ALA A 110 19.43 -1.12 -4.60
N ALA A 111 19.95 -1.46 -3.44
CA ALA A 111 19.25 -1.32 -2.16
C ALA A 111 18.99 0.15 -1.76
N ASP A 112 19.69 1.10 -2.35
CA ASP A 112 19.52 2.55 -2.12
C ASP A 112 18.27 3.14 -2.80
N THR A 113 17.59 2.40 -3.69
CA THR A 113 16.31 2.85 -4.27
C THR A 113 15.31 3.20 -3.17
N PRO A 114 14.64 4.38 -3.24
CA PRO A 114 13.76 4.82 -2.17
C PRO A 114 12.48 4.00 -2.06
N PHE A 115 11.92 3.95 -0.85
CA PHE A 115 10.65 3.32 -0.57
C PHE A 115 9.51 4.33 -0.35
N ASP A 116 8.31 3.87 -0.67
CA ASP A 116 7.05 4.33 -0.10
C ASP A 116 6.65 3.32 0.98
N LEU A 117 6.84 3.73 2.23
CA LEU A 117 6.60 2.89 3.40
C LEU A 117 5.21 3.17 3.97
N VAL A 118 4.42 2.13 4.18
CA VAL A 118 3.19 2.24 4.97
C VAL A 118 3.47 1.66 6.35
N LEU A 119 3.34 2.49 7.38
CA LEU A 119 3.32 2.04 8.77
C LEU A 119 1.87 1.80 9.16
N LEU A 120 1.48 0.53 9.25
CA LEU A 120 0.13 0.07 9.57
C LEU A 120 0.11 -0.40 11.04
N LEU A 121 -0.65 0.32 11.88
CA LEU A 121 -0.65 0.13 13.33
C LEU A 121 -2.01 -0.38 13.81
N ASP A 122 -1.99 -1.48 14.51
CA ASP A 122 -3.14 -2.05 15.20
C ASP A 122 -3.45 -1.25 16.47
N LEU A 123 -4.56 -0.50 16.46
CA LEU A 123 -5.09 0.23 17.61
C LEU A 123 -6.39 -0.38 18.13
N SER A 124 -6.66 -1.65 17.84
CA SER A 124 -7.83 -2.36 18.35
C SER A 124 -7.87 -2.40 19.88
N GLY A 125 -9.01 -2.74 20.44
CA GLY A 125 -9.26 -2.72 21.89
C GLY A 125 -8.23 -3.53 22.69
N SER A 126 -7.64 -4.58 22.11
CA SER A 126 -6.55 -5.36 22.71
C SER A 126 -5.30 -4.53 23.00
N ASN A 127 -5.07 -3.46 22.22
CA ASN A 127 -3.89 -2.61 22.29
C ASN A 127 -4.15 -1.26 23.00
N SER A 128 -5.35 -0.98 23.47
CA SER A 128 -5.73 0.33 24.02
C SER A 128 -4.83 0.84 25.15
N LYS A 129 -4.43 -0.02 26.08
CA LYS A 129 -3.50 0.35 27.16
C LYS A 129 -2.08 0.64 26.69
N ASN A 130 -1.76 0.23 25.48
CA ASN A 130 -0.41 0.23 24.92
C ASN A 130 -0.16 1.42 23.99
N LEU A 131 -1.19 2.26 23.74
CA LEU A 131 -1.15 3.36 22.78
C LEU A 131 0.08 4.25 22.93
N LYS A 132 0.44 4.64 24.16
CA LYS A 132 1.65 5.48 24.40
C LYS A 132 2.93 4.80 23.92
N MET A 133 3.06 3.49 24.12
CA MET A 133 4.25 2.74 23.70
C MET A 133 4.24 2.53 22.19
N ILE A 134 3.10 2.23 21.60
CA ILE A 134 2.92 2.12 20.14
C ILE A 134 3.31 3.44 19.48
N ARG A 135 2.80 4.59 19.96
CA ARG A 135 3.18 5.92 19.46
C ARG A 135 4.69 6.16 19.56
N ASN A 136 5.30 5.86 20.70
CA ASN A 136 6.72 6.08 20.90
C ASN A 136 7.56 5.23 19.95
N SER A 137 7.23 3.96 19.79
CA SER A 137 7.93 3.06 18.87
C SER A 137 7.71 3.45 17.40
N ALA A 138 6.50 3.87 17.03
CA ALA A 138 6.21 4.41 15.70
C ALA A 138 7.04 5.67 15.39
N LYS A 139 7.20 6.59 16.36
CA LYS A 139 8.09 7.76 16.20
C LYS A 139 9.55 7.37 16.01
N ARG A 140 10.03 6.35 16.72
CA ARG A 140 11.41 5.83 16.53
C ARG A 140 11.57 5.17 15.17
N PHE A 141 10.58 4.44 14.68
CA PHE A 141 10.59 3.95 13.29
C PHE A 141 10.72 5.11 12.29
N VAL A 142 9.92 6.17 12.47
CA VAL A 142 9.98 7.37 11.62
C VAL A 142 11.37 8.02 11.66
N ASP A 143 12.02 8.08 12.84
CA ASP A 143 13.38 8.63 12.98
C ASP A 143 14.45 7.71 12.40
N ALA A 144 14.26 6.39 12.43
CA ALA A 144 15.22 5.41 11.91
C ALA A 144 15.11 5.19 10.40
N ALA A 145 13.97 5.47 9.79
CA ALA A 145 13.77 5.34 8.35
C ALA A 145 14.67 6.32 7.57
N ARG A 146 15.15 5.90 6.39
CA ARG A 146 16.06 6.71 5.56
C ARG A 146 15.37 8.00 5.10
N ASP A 147 16.11 9.10 5.02
CA ASP A 147 15.59 10.42 4.64
C ASP A 147 14.92 10.44 3.26
N ILE A 148 15.34 9.53 2.37
CA ILE A 148 14.78 9.37 1.03
C ILE A 148 13.46 8.60 0.98
N ASP A 149 13.08 7.89 2.06
CA ASP A 149 11.86 7.09 2.13
C ASP A 149 10.67 7.94 2.58
N ARG A 150 9.57 7.87 1.84
CA ARG A 150 8.29 8.49 2.26
C ARG A 150 7.54 7.53 3.16
N ILE A 151 6.85 8.07 4.17
CA ILE A 151 6.05 7.26 5.09
C ILE A 151 4.61 7.72 5.05
N ALA A 152 3.68 6.79 4.91
CA ALA A 152 2.27 6.95 5.20
C ALA A 152 1.94 6.30 6.55
N LEU A 153 1.02 6.92 7.30
CA LEU A 153 0.58 6.42 8.60
C LEU A 153 -0.88 5.96 8.50
N VAL A 154 -1.09 4.70 8.75
CA VAL A 154 -2.41 4.08 8.77
C VAL A 154 -2.59 3.35 10.09
N THR A 155 -3.75 3.52 10.70
CA THR A 155 -4.15 2.70 11.85
C THR A 155 -5.35 1.86 11.47
N PHE A 156 -5.64 0.86 12.25
CA PHE A 156 -6.88 0.10 12.05
C PHE A 156 -7.47 -0.42 13.36
N THR A 157 -8.78 -0.60 13.28
CA THR A 157 -9.65 -1.29 14.22
C THR A 157 -10.69 -2.06 13.39
N ASP A 158 -11.98 -1.73 13.48
CA ASP A 158 -13.03 -2.24 12.58
C ASP A 158 -12.86 -1.75 11.14
N GLN A 159 -12.11 -0.66 10.94
CA GLN A 159 -11.79 -0.10 9.62
C GLN A 159 -10.41 0.56 9.63
N PRO A 160 -9.74 0.63 8.46
CA PRO A 160 -8.51 1.39 8.31
C PRO A 160 -8.77 2.90 8.37
N ALA A 161 -7.84 3.63 8.97
CA ALA A 161 -7.86 5.09 9.05
C ALA A 161 -6.52 5.66 8.59
N LEU A 162 -6.53 6.48 7.52
CA LEU A 162 -5.36 7.17 7.01
C LEU A 162 -5.10 8.44 7.83
N TYR A 163 -4.06 8.44 8.66
CA TYR A 163 -3.63 9.61 9.45
C TYR A 163 -2.68 10.52 8.68
N SER A 164 -1.83 9.98 7.84
CA SER A 164 -0.94 10.75 6.96
C SER A 164 -0.70 10.00 5.65
N SER A 165 -0.90 10.68 4.52
CA SER A 165 -0.42 10.21 3.23
C SER A 165 1.12 10.23 3.19
N PHE A 166 1.70 9.65 2.14
CA PHE A 166 3.16 9.56 1.97
C PHE A 166 3.88 10.90 2.11
N SER A 167 4.77 11.00 3.09
CA SER A 167 5.49 12.23 3.46
C SER A 167 6.95 11.97 3.79
N LEU A 168 7.83 12.91 3.45
CA LEU A 168 9.22 12.98 3.91
C LEU A 168 9.35 13.79 5.20
N ASP A 169 8.32 14.57 5.58
CA ASP A 169 8.34 15.46 6.75
C ASP A 169 8.22 14.66 8.07
N ARG A 170 9.38 14.30 8.63
CA ARG A 170 9.49 13.55 9.88
C ARG A 170 8.84 14.27 11.07
N LYS A 171 8.92 15.61 11.10
CA LYS A 171 8.31 16.40 12.19
C LYS A 171 6.80 16.33 12.13
N LYS A 172 6.23 16.49 10.92
CA LYS A 172 4.79 16.35 10.70
C LYS A 172 4.30 14.94 11.04
N LEU A 173 5.01 13.90 10.58
CA LEU A 173 4.67 12.50 10.87
C LEU A 173 4.64 12.23 12.37
N LYS A 174 5.67 12.67 13.12
CA LYS A 174 5.72 12.47 14.58
C LYS A 174 4.62 13.24 15.30
N LYS A 175 4.26 14.44 14.85
CA LYS A 175 3.12 15.20 15.39
C LYS A 175 1.83 14.44 15.14
N THR A 176 1.60 13.92 13.94
CA THR A 176 0.43 13.12 13.60
C THR A 176 0.33 11.85 14.47
N ILE A 177 1.48 11.19 14.76
CA ILE A 177 1.49 10.03 15.67
C ILE A 177 1.06 10.43 17.10
N ASP A 178 1.46 11.61 17.58
CA ASP A 178 1.04 12.09 18.90
C ASP A 178 -0.47 12.43 18.96
N GLU A 179 -1.09 12.72 17.82
CA GLU A 179 -2.51 13.03 17.66
C GLU A 179 -3.39 11.77 17.43
N MET A 180 -2.80 10.57 17.31
CA MET A 180 -3.58 9.32 17.20
C MET A 180 -4.31 9.05 18.51
N ASP A 181 -5.62 8.91 18.48
CA ASP A 181 -6.42 8.64 19.67
C ASP A 181 -6.57 7.13 19.94
N GLU A 182 -6.97 6.82 21.18
CA GLU A 182 -7.42 5.46 21.49
C GLU A 182 -8.63 5.14 20.62
N ALA A 183 -8.52 4.08 19.85
CA ALA A 183 -9.63 3.59 19.07
C ALA A 183 -10.37 2.52 19.87
N ILE A 184 -11.70 2.56 19.79
CA ILE A 184 -12.60 1.56 20.37
C ILE A 184 -13.19 0.79 19.20
N GLY A 185 -13.04 -0.53 19.20
CA GLY A 185 -13.57 -1.37 18.12
C GLY A 185 -12.97 -2.76 18.12
N GLY A 186 -13.42 -3.58 17.19
CA GLY A 186 -12.87 -4.88 16.88
C GLY A 186 -11.57 -4.76 16.08
N THR A 187 -11.26 -5.82 15.35
CA THR A 187 -10.05 -5.88 14.52
C THR A 187 -10.37 -6.48 13.16
N ASN A 188 -10.32 -5.65 12.10
CA ASN A 188 -10.45 -6.08 10.71
C ASN A 188 -9.08 -5.94 10.02
N PHE A 189 -8.17 -6.81 10.41
CA PHE A 189 -6.78 -6.78 9.94
C PHE A 189 -6.69 -7.06 8.43
N TRP A 190 -7.42 -8.07 7.94
CA TRP A 190 -7.30 -8.45 6.53
C TRP A 190 -7.89 -7.38 5.60
N ASP A 191 -9.04 -6.78 5.94
CA ASP A 191 -9.61 -5.67 5.18
C ASP A 191 -8.69 -4.44 5.19
N SER A 192 -8.00 -4.20 6.30
CA SER A 192 -7.07 -3.08 6.43
C SER A 192 -5.80 -3.26 5.59
N MET A 193 -5.30 -4.48 5.51
CA MET A 193 -4.22 -4.83 4.59
C MET A 193 -4.66 -4.70 3.12
N ASP A 194 -5.88 -5.15 2.81
CA ASP A 194 -6.45 -5.01 1.45
C ASP A 194 -6.57 -3.54 1.03
N TYR A 195 -7.07 -2.68 1.92
CA TYR A 195 -7.11 -1.23 1.71
C TYR A 195 -5.72 -0.65 1.40
N VAL A 196 -4.71 -1.02 2.18
CA VAL A 196 -3.34 -0.51 1.96
C VAL A 196 -2.81 -0.95 0.60
N LEU A 197 -3.03 -2.21 0.22
CA LEU A 197 -2.52 -2.77 -1.03
C LEU A 197 -3.21 -2.21 -2.28
N ASN A 198 -4.52 -1.97 -2.23
CA ASN A 198 -5.32 -1.62 -3.40
C ASN A 198 -5.60 -0.12 -3.53
N ASP A 199 -5.85 0.56 -2.40
CA ASP A 199 -6.34 1.95 -2.41
C ASP A 199 -5.26 2.96 -2.05
N LEU A 200 -4.29 2.59 -1.20
CA LEU A 200 -3.28 3.53 -0.70
C LEU A 200 -1.97 3.50 -1.49
N ILE A 201 -1.46 2.31 -1.80
CA ILE A 201 -0.18 2.17 -2.51
C ILE A 201 -0.39 2.43 -4.00
N PRO A 202 0.32 3.42 -4.59
CA PRO A 202 0.21 3.69 -6.02
C PRO A 202 0.65 2.48 -6.85
N GLN A 203 -0.21 2.04 -7.76
CA GLN A 203 0.10 0.97 -8.69
C GLN A 203 0.99 1.49 -9.81
N GLY A 204 2.07 0.75 -10.12
CA GLY A 204 2.89 1.01 -11.32
C GLY A 204 3.74 2.29 -11.31
N SER A 205 4.04 2.88 -10.16
CA SER A 205 4.79 4.14 -10.08
C SER A 205 6.29 4.05 -10.44
N GLY A 206 6.82 2.85 -10.65
CA GLY A 206 8.15 2.53 -11.25
C GLY A 206 9.40 3.11 -10.60
N LEU A 207 9.32 4.28 -9.95
CA LEU A 207 10.47 5.01 -9.41
C LEU A 207 10.74 4.73 -7.92
N ARG A 208 9.76 4.20 -7.20
CA ARG A 208 9.86 3.91 -5.77
C ARG A 208 9.33 2.53 -5.49
N ARG A 209 9.96 1.83 -4.55
CA ARG A 209 9.49 0.53 -4.07
C ARG A 209 8.42 0.73 -3.01
N SER A 210 7.53 -0.23 -2.84
CA SER A 210 6.51 -0.18 -1.81
C SER A 210 6.80 -1.22 -0.72
N ALA A 211 6.65 -0.81 0.55
CA ALA A 211 6.70 -1.75 1.66
C ALA A 211 5.67 -1.39 2.74
N ILE A 212 5.13 -2.42 3.37
CA ILE A 212 4.17 -2.31 4.46
C ILE A 212 4.84 -2.88 5.71
N VAL A 213 4.98 -2.05 6.73
CA VAL A 213 5.40 -2.47 8.06
C VAL A 213 4.16 -2.52 8.92
N VAL A 214 3.68 -3.71 9.22
CA VAL A 214 2.47 -3.91 10.02
C VAL A 214 2.79 -4.43 11.40
N MET A 215 2.28 -3.76 12.43
CA MET A 215 2.37 -4.18 13.83
C MET A 215 0.98 -4.58 14.31
N THR A 216 0.82 -5.84 14.70
CA THR A 216 -0.46 -6.42 15.15
C THR A 216 -0.21 -7.69 15.96
N ASP A 217 -1.17 -8.10 16.77
CA ASP A 217 -1.22 -9.44 17.34
C ASP A 217 -1.79 -10.49 16.34
N GLY A 218 -2.18 -10.01 15.16
CA GLY A 218 -2.67 -10.82 14.05
C GLY A 218 -4.11 -11.29 14.19
N ILE A 219 -4.77 -10.99 15.29
CA ILE A 219 -6.18 -11.35 15.49
C ILE A 219 -7.03 -10.55 14.48
N ASP A 220 -7.88 -11.26 13.75
CA ASP A 220 -8.99 -10.68 12.99
C ASP A 220 -10.29 -11.21 13.55
N ASN A 221 -11.33 -10.39 13.66
CA ASN A 221 -12.61 -10.84 14.20
C ASN A 221 -13.32 -11.86 13.27
N ALA A 222 -12.81 -12.08 12.05
CA ALA A 222 -13.25 -13.19 11.19
C ALA A 222 -12.64 -14.55 11.58
N LEU A 223 -11.69 -14.59 12.52
CA LEU A 223 -11.16 -15.85 13.04
C LEU A 223 -12.21 -16.61 13.85
N PRO A 224 -12.15 -17.96 13.88
CA PRO A 224 -13.10 -18.77 14.63
C PRO A 224 -13.18 -18.38 16.11
N GLU A 225 -14.40 -18.27 16.62
CA GLU A 225 -14.71 -17.96 18.03
C GLU A 225 -14.21 -16.59 18.53
N VAL A 226 -13.74 -15.70 17.65
CA VAL A 226 -13.41 -14.32 17.99
C VAL A 226 -14.67 -13.45 17.89
N PRO A 227 -15.04 -12.70 18.94
CA PRO A 227 -16.28 -11.92 18.94
C PRO A 227 -16.20 -10.71 18.02
N GLY A 228 -17.32 -10.34 17.42
CA GLY A 228 -17.49 -9.11 16.62
C GLY A 228 -17.49 -9.36 15.13
N PRO A 229 -17.82 -8.33 14.35
CA PRO A 229 -17.76 -8.40 12.89
C PRO A 229 -16.29 -8.41 12.45
N GLY A 230 -15.90 -9.42 11.67
CA GLY A 230 -14.56 -9.53 11.12
C GLY A 230 -14.43 -8.97 9.71
N SER A 231 -13.25 -9.11 9.14
CA SER A 231 -12.96 -8.73 7.77
C SER A 231 -13.88 -9.43 6.76
N ARG A 232 -14.20 -8.73 5.69
CA ARG A 232 -15.03 -9.23 4.57
C ARG A 232 -14.24 -10.08 3.60
N ILE A 233 -12.97 -9.69 3.36
CA ILE A 233 -12.05 -10.52 2.59
C ILE A 233 -11.64 -11.74 3.43
N THR A 234 -11.45 -12.87 2.78
CA THR A 234 -10.89 -14.05 3.45
C THR A 234 -9.37 -13.92 3.56
N PHE A 235 -8.78 -14.63 4.52
CA PHE A 235 -7.31 -14.67 4.63
C PHE A 235 -6.63 -15.18 3.34
N GLN A 236 -7.23 -16.19 2.69
CA GLN A 236 -6.73 -16.69 1.42
C GLN A 236 -6.80 -15.62 0.32
N GLY A 237 -7.89 -14.85 0.27
CA GLY A 237 -8.03 -13.70 -0.63
C GLY A 237 -6.96 -12.64 -0.39
N LEU A 238 -6.66 -12.34 0.89
CA LEU A 238 -5.56 -11.43 1.23
C LEU A 238 -4.20 -11.96 0.74
N LEU A 239 -3.91 -13.24 0.94
CA LEU A 239 -2.65 -13.84 0.45
C LEU A 239 -2.51 -13.74 -1.07
N GLU A 240 -3.61 -13.90 -1.81
CA GLU A 240 -3.61 -13.74 -3.27
C GLU A 240 -3.34 -12.29 -3.67
N ARG A 241 -3.92 -11.33 -2.96
CA ARG A 241 -3.62 -9.89 -3.14
C ARG A 241 -2.15 -9.59 -2.91
N ILE A 242 -1.58 -10.08 -1.81
CA ILE A 242 -0.17 -9.90 -1.48
C ILE A 242 0.72 -10.51 -2.57
N ARG A 243 0.40 -11.72 -3.05
CA ARG A 243 1.16 -12.38 -4.15
C ARG A 243 1.10 -11.60 -5.45
N GLY A 244 -0.05 -10.98 -5.75
CA GLY A 244 -0.25 -10.16 -6.94
C GLY A 244 0.34 -8.76 -6.86
N SER A 245 0.72 -8.31 -5.65
CA SER A 245 1.31 -6.99 -5.44
C SER A 245 2.83 -7.01 -5.61
N GLU A 246 3.41 -5.83 -5.89
CA GLU A 246 4.87 -5.61 -5.88
C GLU A 246 5.37 -5.17 -4.48
N SER A 247 4.47 -5.08 -3.51
CA SER A 247 4.78 -4.59 -2.17
C SER A 247 5.38 -5.68 -1.30
N ILE A 248 6.33 -5.30 -0.46
CA ILE A 248 6.93 -6.19 0.54
C ILE A 248 6.21 -5.95 1.87
N VAL A 249 5.77 -7.01 2.54
CA VAL A 249 5.18 -6.89 3.87
C VAL A 249 6.19 -7.36 4.92
N PHE A 250 6.41 -6.51 5.92
CA PHE A 250 7.22 -6.77 7.12
C PHE A 250 6.28 -6.91 8.32
N PRO A 251 5.79 -8.11 8.63
CA PRO A 251 4.89 -8.31 9.74
C PRO A 251 5.64 -8.35 11.06
N ILE A 252 5.17 -7.56 12.02
CA ILE A 252 5.65 -7.52 13.41
C ILE A 252 4.53 -8.09 14.29
N TYR A 253 4.72 -9.30 14.81
CA TYR A 253 3.82 -9.90 15.78
C TYR A 253 4.05 -9.30 17.16
N LEU A 254 3.00 -8.73 17.73
CA LEU A 254 2.98 -8.25 19.11
C LEU A 254 2.28 -9.29 20.00
N ASP A 255 2.99 -9.83 20.97
CA ASP A 255 2.40 -10.82 21.87
C ASP A 255 1.53 -10.16 22.94
N THR A 256 0.23 -10.25 22.73
CA THR A 256 -0.82 -9.77 23.65
C THR A 256 -1.66 -10.92 24.21
N GLU A 257 -1.31 -12.20 23.90
CA GLU A 257 -2.12 -13.38 24.16
C GLU A 257 -2.53 -13.49 25.64
N GLU A 258 -1.56 -13.43 26.57
CA GLU A 258 -1.83 -13.62 27.99
C GLU A 258 -2.77 -12.59 28.59
N GLU A 259 -2.71 -11.32 28.13
CA GLU A 259 -3.59 -10.25 28.60
C GLU A 259 -5.00 -10.42 28.02
N ASN A 260 -5.10 -10.69 26.73
CA ASN A 260 -6.37 -10.67 26.02
C ASN A 260 -7.22 -11.92 26.21
N VAL A 261 -6.59 -13.08 26.37
CA VAL A 261 -7.29 -14.33 26.77
C VAL A 261 -8.03 -14.11 28.09
N LYS A 262 -7.40 -13.44 29.06
CA LYS A 262 -8.00 -13.15 30.36
C LYS A 262 -9.08 -12.07 30.32
N ARG A 263 -8.89 -11.06 29.48
CA ARG A 263 -9.74 -9.84 29.49
C ARG A 263 -10.91 -9.92 28.51
N TYR A 264 -10.65 -10.42 27.31
CA TYR A 264 -11.61 -10.41 26.20
C TYR A 264 -12.10 -11.81 25.81
N HIS A 265 -11.63 -12.86 26.49
CA HIS A 265 -12.01 -14.27 26.27
C HIS A 265 -11.72 -14.72 24.83
N VAL A 266 -10.71 -14.13 24.17
CA VAL A 266 -10.25 -14.58 22.86
C VAL A 266 -9.57 -15.94 23.02
N PRO A 267 -9.96 -16.96 22.23
CA PRO A 267 -9.38 -18.31 22.36
C PRO A 267 -7.88 -18.33 22.07
N ARG A 268 -7.11 -19.11 22.82
CA ARG A 268 -5.67 -19.32 22.52
C ARG A 268 -5.45 -19.89 21.12
N ALA A 269 -6.38 -20.71 20.64
CA ALA A 269 -6.35 -21.26 19.29
C ALA A 269 -6.37 -20.15 18.22
N ALA A 270 -7.09 -19.05 18.45
CA ALA A 270 -7.11 -17.90 17.53
C ALA A 270 -5.74 -17.23 17.45
N TYR A 271 -5.01 -17.07 18.56
CA TYR A 271 -3.63 -16.55 18.55
C TYR A 271 -2.65 -17.48 17.83
N ALA A 272 -2.77 -18.80 18.01
CA ALA A 272 -1.95 -19.75 17.27
C ALA A 272 -2.18 -19.62 15.75
N LEU A 273 -3.44 -19.51 15.33
CA LEU A 273 -3.81 -19.35 13.92
C LEU A 273 -3.35 -17.97 13.39
N ALA A 274 -3.51 -16.90 14.16
CA ALA A 274 -3.06 -15.57 13.79
C ALA A 274 -1.53 -15.51 13.55
N ARG A 275 -0.73 -16.11 14.44
CA ARG A 275 0.73 -16.24 14.26
C ARG A 275 1.09 -17.04 13.01
N GLU A 276 0.38 -18.14 12.75
CA GLU A 276 0.56 -18.95 11.54
C GLU A 276 0.28 -18.11 10.30
N GLN A 277 -0.83 -17.37 10.28
CA GLN A 277 -1.22 -16.49 9.18
C GLN A 277 -0.20 -15.37 8.92
N LEU A 278 0.30 -14.71 9.97
CA LEU A 278 1.39 -13.73 9.85
C LEU A 278 2.66 -14.36 9.30
N GLY A 279 2.97 -15.61 9.72
CA GLY A 279 4.08 -16.39 9.16
C GLY A 279 3.89 -16.69 7.67
N GLN A 280 2.67 -16.99 7.23
CA GLN A 280 2.35 -17.19 5.82
C GLN A 280 2.53 -15.90 5.01
N ILE A 281 2.09 -14.74 5.52
CA ILE A 281 2.33 -13.43 4.91
C ILE A 281 3.84 -13.18 4.75
N ALA A 282 4.61 -13.37 5.82
CA ALA A 282 6.07 -13.24 5.80
C ALA A 282 6.71 -14.13 4.73
N ASN A 283 6.29 -15.41 4.66
CA ASN A 283 6.81 -16.36 3.68
C ASN A 283 6.49 -15.98 2.23
N VAL A 284 5.28 -15.46 1.97
CA VAL A 284 4.88 -14.99 0.63
C VAL A 284 5.76 -13.83 0.18
N CYS A 285 6.10 -12.92 1.08
CA CYS A 285 6.94 -11.76 0.79
C CYS A 285 8.46 -12.05 0.85
N GLY A 286 8.86 -13.23 1.34
CA GLY A 286 10.28 -13.51 1.58
C GLY A 286 10.87 -12.71 2.74
N THR A 287 10.07 -12.28 3.72
CA THR A 287 10.51 -11.56 4.92
C THR A 287 10.50 -12.47 6.15
N PRO A 288 11.23 -12.15 7.22
CA PRO A 288 11.02 -12.80 8.51
C PRO A 288 9.70 -12.33 9.14
N LEU A 289 9.10 -13.20 9.97
CA LEU A 289 8.12 -12.75 10.96
C LEU A 289 8.87 -12.18 12.15
N TYR A 290 8.81 -10.86 12.34
CA TYR A 290 9.40 -10.21 13.52
C TYR A 290 8.50 -10.42 14.72
N GLN A 291 9.11 -10.58 15.89
CA GLN A 291 8.37 -10.82 17.13
C GLN A 291 8.78 -9.83 18.21
N ALA A 292 7.80 -9.16 18.77
CA ALA A 292 7.96 -8.34 19.97
C ALA A 292 7.25 -9.07 21.14
N ALA A 293 8.02 -9.79 21.94
CA ALA A 293 7.48 -10.48 23.11
C ALA A 293 6.91 -9.52 24.15
N LYS A 294 7.41 -8.30 24.15
CA LYS A 294 6.92 -7.17 24.96
C LYS A 294 7.00 -5.90 24.15
N LEU A 295 6.11 -4.96 24.41
CA LEU A 295 6.09 -3.66 23.76
C LEU A 295 7.42 -2.90 23.82
N LYS A 296 8.21 -3.07 24.89
CA LYS A 296 9.56 -2.48 25.00
C LYS A 296 10.54 -3.00 23.95
N ASP A 297 10.27 -4.17 23.37
CA ASP A 297 11.13 -4.81 22.37
C ASP A 297 10.88 -4.23 20.97
N LEU A 298 9.77 -3.49 20.79
CA LEU A 298 9.37 -2.88 19.50
C LEU A 298 10.46 -1.99 18.91
N ASP A 299 11.20 -1.27 19.75
CA ASP A 299 12.27 -0.39 19.27
C ASP A 299 13.38 -1.17 18.56
N THR A 300 13.79 -2.29 19.14
CA THR A 300 14.78 -3.19 18.55
C THR A 300 14.25 -3.82 17.28
N VAL A 301 12.97 -4.25 17.30
CA VAL A 301 12.31 -4.85 16.15
C VAL A 301 12.20 -3.86 14.99
N TYR A 302 11.78 -2.63 15.25
CA TYR A 302 11.72 -1.60 14.19
C TYR A 302 13.10 -1.26 13.62
N ALA A 303 14.14 -1.22 14.47
CA ALA A 303 15.51 -1.01 13.99
C ALA A 303 15.96 -2.17 13.06
N GLN A 304 15.58 -3.41 13.36
CA GLN A 304 15.83 -4.55 12.48
C GLN A 304 15.06 -4.42 11.16
N VAL A 305 13.78 -4.07 11.19
CA VAL A 305 12.96 -3.86 9.97
C VAL A 305 13.57 -2.78 9.08
N VAL A 306 13.94 -1.62 9.64
CA VAL A 306 14.57 -0.53 8.87
C VAL A 306 15.89 -0.99 8.24
N ARG A 307 16.66 -1.77 8.97
CA ARG A 307 17.90 -2.34 8.47
C ARG A 307 17.65 -3.32 7.32
N ASP A 308 16.70 -4.25 7.47
CA ASP A 308 16.38 -5.23 6.45
C ASP A 308 15.79 -4.56 5.20
N LEU A 309 15.00 -3.48 5.37
CA LEU A 309 14.57 -2.60 4.28
C LEU A 309 15.76 -2.01 3.50
N SER A 310 16.84 -1.64 4.20
CA SER A 310 18.04 -1.06 3.58
C SER A 310 18.87 -2.06 2.77
N THR A 311 18.54 -3.35 2.80
CA THR A 311 19.22 -4.43 2.08
C THR A 311 18.35 -5.11 1.02
N VAL A 312 17.19 -4.52 0.72
CA VAL A 312 16.32 -5.05 -0.33
C VAL A 312 16.80 -4.58 -1.70
N TYR A 313 17.04 -5.53 -2.58
CA TYR A 313 17.32 -5.31 -4.00
C TYR A 313 16.07 -5.61 -4.83
N SER A 314 15.86 -4.92 -5.94
CA SER A 314 14.85 -5.30 -6.93
C SER A 314 15.56 -5.94 -8.12
N ILE A 315 15.23 -7.18 -8.41
CA ILE A 315 15.87 -7.96 -9.46
C ILE A 315 14.79 -8.49 -10.39
N GLY A 316 14.91 -8.18 -11.67
CA GLY A 316 14.00 -8.64 -12.70
C GLY A 316 14.67 -9.61 -13.69
N TYR A 317 13.94 -10.64 -14.11
CA TYR A 317 14.36 -11.54 -15.16
C TYR A 317 13.20 -11.89 -16.09
N GLN A 318 13.50 -12.23 -17.33
CA GLN A 318 12.52 -12.80 -18.25
C GLN A 318 12.59 -14.32 -18.17
N PRO A 319 11.49 -15.01 -17.79
CA PRO A 319 11.50 -16.45 -17.65
C PRO A 319 11.90 -17.15 -18.94
N THR A 320 12.81 -18.13 -18.86
CA THR A 320 13.12 -19.01 -19.99
C THR A 320 11.91 -19.89 -20.34
N ASN A 321 11.11 -20.28 -19.32
CA ASN A 321 9.84 -20.95 -19.53
C ASN A 321 8.72 -19.92 -19.74
N ARG A 322 8.37 -19.65 -20.99
CA ARG A 322 7.34 -18.67 -21.37
C ARG A 322 5.92 -19.24 -21.44
N SER A 323 5.68 -20.44 -20.90
CA SER A 323 4.35 -21.07 -20.93
C SER A 323 3.37 -20.31 -20.03
N LEU A 324 2.28 -19.80 -20.60
CA LEU A 324 1.18 -19.12 -19.90
C LEU A 324 0.12 -20.15 -19.44
N ASP A 325 0.55 -21.09 -18.61
CA ASP A 325 -0.21 -22.30 -18.24
C ASP A 325 -0.87 -22.21 -16.85
N GLY A 326 -0.70 -21.09 -16.15
CA GLY A 326 -1.23 -20.87 -14.80
C GLY A 326 -0.54 -21.70 -13.72
N LYS A 327 0.55 -22.43 -14.04
CA LYS A 327 1.23 -23.28 -13.06
C LYS A 327 2.15 -22.48 -12.16
N TRP A 328 2.42 -23.06 -11.01
CA TRP A 328 3.41 -22.53 -10.08
C TRP A 328 4.82 -22.65 -10.67
N ARG A 329 5.61 -21.60 -10.49
CA ARG A 329 7.04 -21.53 -10.78
C ARG A 329 7.78 -21.29 -9.48
N SER A 330 8.63 -22.22 -9.08
CA SER A 330 9.48 -22.01 -7.90
C SER A 330 10.62 -21.06 -8.23
N VAL A 331 10.95 -20.16 -7.30
CA VAL A 331 12.06 -19.21 -7.45
C VAL A 331 12.99 -19.36 -6.25
N GLU A 332 14.27 -19.47 -6.54
CA GLU A 332 15.35 -19.47 -5.57
C GLU A 332 16.39 -18.43 -5.96
N VAL A 333 16.90 -17.69 -4.97
CA VAL A 333 17.97 -16.70 -5.17
C VAL A 333 19.11 -17.05 -4.22
N MET A 334 20.31 -17.14 -4.77
CA MET A 334 21.54 -17.42 -4.03
C MET A 334 22.57 -16.33 -4.26
N LEU A 335 23.49 -16.15 -3.30
CA LEU A 335 24.66 -15.29 -3.46
C LEU A 335 25.86 -16.13 -3.89
N THR A 336 26.53 -15.71 -4.98
CA THR A 336 27.59 -16.51 -5.63
C THR A 336 28.93 -16.46 -4.90
N LYS A 337 29.21 -15.36 -4.14
CA LYS A 337 30.54 -15.11 -3.57
C LYS A 337 30.54 -14.88 -2.05
N ARG A 338 29.37 -14.87 -1.41
CA ARG A 338 29.21 -14.49 -0.02
C ARG A 338 28.46 -15.58 0.73
N SER A 339 29.19 -16.62 1.16
CA SER A 339 28.63 -17.74 1.95
C SER A 339 28.21 -17.32 3.38
N ASP A 340 28.65 -16.16 3.82
CA ASP A 340 28.30 -15.56 5.11
C ASP A 340 26.96 -14.79 5.07
N LEU A 341 26.36 -14.58 3.88
CA LEU A 341 25.12 -13.88 3.66
C LEU A 341 24.05 -14.79 3.03
N PHE A 342 22.81 -14.42 3.24
CA PHE A 342 21.65 -15.15 2.70
C PHE A 342 20.81 -14.21 1.84
N ALA A 343 20.44 -14.64 0.65
CA ALA A 343 19.40 -13.98 -0.14
C ALA A 343 18.03 -14.58 0.18
N ARG A 344 17.03 -13.75 0.35
CA ARG A 344 15.66 -14.15 0.64
C ARG A 344 14.68 -13.40 -0.25
N THR A 345 13.76 -14.12 -0.87
CA THR A 345 12.71 -13.56 -1.74
C THR A 345 11.44 -14.42 -1.65
N LYS A 346 10.39 -14.03 -2.36
CA LYS A 346 9.22 -14.89 -2.56
C LYS A 346 9.63 -16.24 -3.14
N ARG A 347 8.99 -17.32 -2.68
CA ARG A 347 9.34 -18.69 -3.10
C ARG A 347 8.92 -19.06 -4.51
N GLY A 348 8.19 -18.20 -5.20
CA GLY A 348 7.70 -18.43 -6.53
C GLY A 348 6.48 -17.59 -6.88
N TYR A 349 5.89 -17.88 -8.01
CA TYR A 349 4.70 -17.20 -8.53
C TYR A 349 3.89 -18.17 -9.41
N TYR A 350 2.64 -17.82 -9.67
CA TYR A 350 1.84 -18.50 -10.68
C TYR A 350 2.06 -17.84 -12.04
N ALA A 351 2.44 -18.62 -13.06
CA ALA A 351 2.52 -18.13 -14.42
C ALA A 351 1.17 -17.53 -14.85
N LYS A 352 1.19 -16.50 -15.69
CA LYS A 352 -0.04 -15.95 -16.25
C LYS A 352 -0.83 -17.07 -16.95
N HIS A 353 -2.15 -17.03 -16.86
CA HIS A 353 -3.03 -17.93 -17.59
C HIS A 353 -3.75 -17.14 -18.68
N VAL A 354 -3.55 -17.48 -19.93
CA VAL A 354 -4.38 -16.98 -21.01
C VAL A 354 -5.61 -17.89 -21.09
N ALA A 355 -6.76 -17.42 -20.66
CA ALA A 355 -8.00 -18.12 -20.92
C ALA A 355 -8.16 -18.26 -22.43
N LYS A 356 -8.25 -19.49 -22.93
CA LYS A 356 -8.62 -19.72 -24.33
C LYS A 356 -10.00 -19.13 -24.55
N SER A 357 -10.08 -18.05 -25.32
CA SER A 357 -11.34 -17.46 -25.81
C SER A 357 -12.12 -18.43 -26.69
#